data_718c3d4ff9006a68c6e910f86ce1c095
#
_entry.id   718c3d4ff9006a68c6e910f86ce1c095
#
_cell.length_a   1.000
_cell.length_b   1.000
_cell.length_c   1.000
_cell.angle_alpha   90.00
_cell.angle_beta   90.00
_cell.angle_gamma   90.00
#
_symmetry.space_group_name_H-M   'P 1'
#
loop_
_entity.id
_entity.type
_entity.pdbx_description
1 polymer ?
#
loop_
_entity_poly.entity_id
_entity_poly.type
_entity_poly.pdbx_seq_one_letter_code
_entity_poly.pdbx_strand_id
1 'polypeptide(L)'
;MIDLNGIFIDDAGTPGVKPPSKFLPESRKSWCGVVIPSKISNDVATAMTIFIEGVKSDYGAEELHYTDIYSGRGIWKNVKLEKRIEVFDLMSLVLKNFPLPIFYQTWSTEFQNDHEISFKNSKNAKMEFWNLHRVDHFGLILLVYQIRQGIKELRKLTPDFQEVFQVNVDEGISSAGTATNIPCIKEDIFEGKVQFESSKNNLGIQIADFCAFIVSRSQWIMMNKKGGVDFKRGDKHILEINAKLNHWCPDMHFVKGDEKFISREGIEFLMKRDRQQKVLSLTPE
;
A
#
# COMPACT_ATOMS: atom_id res chain seq x y z
N MET A 1 15.15 -21.06 4.65
CA MET A 1 13.73 -20.77 4.42
C MET A 1 13.57 -19.29 4.67
N ILE A 2 12.97 -18.57 3.74
CA ILE A 2 12.78 -17.10 3.89
C ILE A 2 11.58 -16.90 4.80
N ASP A 3 11.76 -16.21 5.92
CA ASP A 3 10.66 -15.79 6.80
C ASP A 3 10.18 -14.40 6.37
N LEU A 4 8.90 -14.31 6.00
CA LEU A 4 8.24 -13.06 5.65
C LEU A 4 7.33 -12.56 6.78
N ASN A 5 7.61 -12.88 8.04
CA ASN A 5 6.86 -12.28 9.14
C ASN A 5 7.15 -10.78 9.24
N GLY A 6 6.12 -9.95 9.17
CA GLY A 6 6.32 -8.50 9.25
C GLY A 6 5.21 -7.65 8.66
N ILE A 7 5.46 -6.36 8.66
CA ILE A 7 4.69 -5.34 7.96
C ILE A 7 5.56 -4.81 6.83
N PHE A 8 5.04 -4.85 5.62
CA PHE A 8 5.75 -4.43 4.42
C PHE A 8 5.01 -3.26 3.79
N ILE A 9 5.73 -2.19 3.50
CA ILE A 9 5.15 -0.92 3.06
C ILE A 9 5.83 -0.45 1.80
N ASP A 10 5.02 -0.06 0.82
CA ASP A 10 5.47 0.62 -0.39
C ASP A 10 4.52 1.74 -0.77
N ASP A 11 4.95 2.63 -1.66
CA ASP A 11 4.18 3.76 -2.12
C ASP A 11 3.96 3.77 -3.64
N ALA A 12 2.87 4.42 -4.04
CA ALA A 12 2.59 4.69 -5.43
C ALA A 12 2.31 6.18 -5.66
N GLY A 13 2.96 6.73 -6.69
CA GLY A 13 2.79 8.11 -7.11
C GLY A 13 3.76 9.09 -6.49
N THR A 14 3.75 10.31 -7.02
CA THR A 14 4.66 11.38 -6.60
C THR A 14 3.87 12.63 -6.26
N PRO A 15 3.77 13.03 -4.97
CA PRO A 15 3.03 14.22 -4.58
C PRO A 15 3.69 15.49 -5.15
N GLY A 16 2.86 16.46 -5.52
CA GLY A 16 3.34 17.76 -5.99
C GLY A 16 3.91 17.80 -7.40
N VAL A 17 3.93 16.67 -8.13
CA VAL A 17 4.36 16.65 -9.54
C VAL A 17 3.28 17.27 -10.42
N LYS A 18 3.67 18.25 -11.23
CA LYS A 18 2.81 18.85 -12.27
C LYS A 18 3.47 18.62 -13.64
N PRO A 19 2.78 18.00 -14.60
CA PRO A 19 1.43 17.44 -14.50
C PRO A 19 1.38 16.23 -13.56
N PRO A 20 0.20 15.93 -12.98
CA PRO A 20 0.04 14.76 -12.12
C PRO A 20 0.39 13.47 -12.87
N SER A 21 0.84 12.46 -12.15
CA SER A 21 1.12 11.16 -12.73
C SER A 21 -0.12 10.61 -13.45
N LYS A 22 0.07 9.97 -14.60
CA LYS A 22 -1.02 9.30 -15.32
C LYS A 22 -1.70 8.19 -14.49
N PHE A 23 -1.08 7.77 -13.41
CA PHE A 23 -1.59 6.74 -12.49
C PHE A 23 -2.31 7.33 -11.28
N LEU A 24 -2.05 8.60 -10.95
CA LEU A 24 -2.66 9.28 -9.82
C LEU A 24 -3.16 10.66 -10.26
N PRO A 25 -4.47 10.93 -10.23
CA PRO A 25 -4.99 12.25 -10.50
C PRO A 25 -4.57 13.20 -9.36
N GLU A 26 -4.41 14.49 -9.71
CA GLU A 26 -4.22 15.57 -8.74
C GLU A 26 -3.02 15.42 -7.80
N SER A 27 -1.91 14.88 -8.31
CA SER A 27 -0.67 14.77 -7.51
C SER A 27 -0.86 13.99 -6.19
N ARG A 28 -1.59 12.91 -6.23
CA ARG A 28 -1.79 12.02 -5.07
C ARG A 28 -0.60 11.10 -4.89
N LYS A 29 -0.31 10.81 -3.63
CA LYS A 29 0.57 9.71 -3.22
C LYS A 29 -0.24 8.72 -2.38
N SER A 30 -0.15 7.46 -2.70
CA SER A 30 -0.73 6.38 -1.92
C SER A 30 0.37 5.57 -1.26
N TRP A 31 0.22 5.34 0.04
CA TRP A 31 1.02 4.41 0.78
C TRP A 31 0.20 3.15 1.02
N CYS A 32 0.81 2.00 0.87
CA CYS A 32 0.18 0.72 1.11
C CYS A 32 1.03 -0.13 2.06
N GLY A 33 0.40 -0.71 3.06
CA GLY A 33 1.03 -1.61 4.01
C GLY A 33 0.33 -2.96 4.03
N VAL A 34 1.10 -4.03 4.02
CA VAL A 34 0.62 -5.42 4.08
C VAL A 34 1.15 -6.07 5.34
N VAL A 35 0.28 -6.70 6.10
CA VAL A 35 0.65 -7.44 7.32
C VAL A 35 0.72 -8.93 7.00
N ILE A 36 1.88 -9.54 7.25
CA ILE A 36 2.09 -10.99 7.07
C ILE A 36 2.37 -11.60 8.45
N PRO A 37 1.39 -12.31 9.04
CA PRO A 37 1.59 -13.00 10.31
C PRO A 37 2.55 -14.19 10.22
N SER A 38 3.28 -14.48 11.30
CA SER A 38 4.25 -15.58 11.39
C SER A 38 3.66 -16.93 11.00
N LYS A 39 2.40 -17.17 11.38
CA LYS A 39 1.69 -18.43 11.11
C LYS A 39 1.64 -18.81 9.63
N ILE A 40 1.65 -17.84 8.73
CA ILE A 40 1.54 -18.07 7.27
C ILE A 40 2.75 -17.54 6.49
N SER A 41 3.74 -16.95 7.16
CA SER A 41 4.87 -16.26 6.53
C SER A 41 5.67 -17.17 5.60
N ASN A 42 5.94 -18.40 6.01
CA ASN A 42 6.67 -19.39 5.20
C ASN A 42 5.89 -19.82 3.94
N ASP A 43 4.57 -19.98 4.06
CA ASP A 43 3.72 -20.37 2.94
C ASP A 43 3.62 -19.23 1.92
N VAL A 44 3.48 -17.99 2.40
CA VAL A 44 3.51 -16.78 1.56
C VAL A 44 4.86 -16.65 0.87
N ALA A 45 5.97 -16.83 1.60
CA ALA A 45 7.32 -16.78 1.04
C ALA A 45 7.52 -17.82 -0.06
N THR A 46 7.05 -19.05 0.17
CA THR A 46 7.13 -20.13 -0.81
C THR A 46 6.32 -19.80 -2.07
N ALA A 47 5.07 -19.35 -1.90
CA ALA A 47 4.21 -18.97 -3.03
C ALA A 47 4.80 -17.82 -3.84
N MET A 48 5.34 -16.79 -3.16
CA MET A 48 6.00 -15.65 -3.83
C MET A 48 7.27 -16.09 -4.56
N THR A 49 8.09 -16.96 -3.97
CA THR A 49 9.29 -17.48 -4.63
C THR A 49 8.93 -18.21 -5.91
N ILE A 50 7.97 -19.12 -5.88
CA ILE A 50 7.50 -19.86 -7.06
C ILE A 50 6.98 -18.88 -8.13
N PHE A 51 6.20 -17.89 -7.73
CA PHE A 51 5.65 -16.88 -8.63
C PHE A 51 6.76 -16.07 -9.32
N ILE A 52 7.72 -15.54 -8.56
CA ILE A 52 8.82 -14.72 -9.09
C ILE A 52 9.75 -15.56 -9.99
N GLU A 53 10.09 -16.78 -9.59
CA GLU A 53 10.90 -17.68 -10.40
C GLU A 53 10.20 -18.00 -11.74
N GLY A 54 8.88 -18.20 -11.73
CA GLY A 54 8.10 -18.35 -12.95
C GLY A 54 8.17 -17.13 -13.85
N VAL A 55 7.94 -15.94 -13.31
CA VAL A 55 8.03 -14.69 -14.09
C VAL A 55 9.45 -14.44 -14.59
N LYS A 56 10.47 -14.74 -13.79
CA LYS A 56 11.87 -14.65 -14.19
C LYS A 56 12.19 -15.62 -15.34
N SER A 57 11.71 -16.84 -15.25
CA SER A 57 11.88 -17.84 -16.32
C SER A 57 11.23 -17.41 -17.64
N ASP A 58 10.02 -16.87 -17.58
CA ASP A 58 9.23 -16.54 -18.77
C ASP A 58 9.63 -15.21 -19.42
N TYR A 59 10.05 -14.23 -18.62
CA TYR A 59 10.26 -12.84 -19.06
C TYR A 59 11.63 -12.26 -18.73
N GLY A 60 12.46 -12.96 -17.94
CA GLY A 60 13.76 -12.45 -17.49
C GLY A 60 13.68 -11.35 -16.44
N ALA A 61 12.52 -11.18 -15.77
CA ALA A 61 12.34 -10.19 -14.72
C ALA A 61 12.95 -10.67 -13.40
N GLU A 62 13.91 -9.93 -12.86
CA GLU A 62 14.48 -10.21 -11.52
C GLU A 62 13.69 -9.52 -10.39
N GLU A 63 12.92 -8.52 -10.73
CA GLU A 63 12.12 -7.69 -9.86
C GLU A 63 10.84 -7.28 -10.57
N LEU A 64 9.74 -7.14 -9.82
CA LEU A 64 8.45 -6.81 -10.38
C LEU A 64 8.08 -5.37 -10.01
N HIS A 65 8.17 -4.47 -10.98
CA HIS A 65 7.59 -3.13 -10.90
C HIS A 65 6.24 -3.14 -11.61
N TYR A 66 5.16 -3.18 -10.87
CA TYR A 66 3.81 -3.36 -11.46
C TYR A 66 3.40 -2.20 -12.35
N THR A 67 3.91 -1.01 -12.11
CA THR A 67 3.76 0.13 -13.02
C THR A 67 4.36 -0.15 -14.40
N ASP A 68 5.52 -0.80 -14.47
CA ASP A 68 6.19 -1.11 -15.73
C ASP A 68 5.53 -2.28 -16.46
N ILE A 69 5.10 -3.31 -15.72
CA ILE A 69 4.31 -4.42 -16.24
C ILE A 69 3.04 -3.88 -16.91
N TYR A 70 2.26 -3.06 -16.18
CA TYR A 70 1.01 -2.49 -16.69
C TYR A 70 1.23 -1.59 -17.91
N SER A 71 2.26 -0.75 -17.86
CA SER A 71 2.55 0.23 -18.93
C SER A 71 3.29 -0.38 -20.12
N GLY A 72 3.82 -1.60 -20.02
CA GLY A 72 4.68 -2.21 -21.03
C GLY A 72 6.00 -1.47 -21.19
N ARG A 73 6.71 -1.20 -20.09
CA ARG A 73 8.00 -0.52 -20.08
C ARG A 73 9.13 -1.53 -19.83
N GLY A 74 10.37 -1.10 -20.10
CA GLY A 74 11.54 -1.93 -19.89
C GLY A 74 11.45 -3.25 -20.65
N ILE A 75 11.67 -4.36 -19.97
CA ILE A 75 11.59 -5.73 -20.52
C ILE A 75 10.18 -6.07 -21.00
N TRP A 76 9.15 -5.41 -20.48
CA TRP A 76 7.73 -5.64 -20.82
C TRP A 76 7.29 -4.98 -22.12
N LYS A 77 8.17 -4.21 -22.79
CA LYS A 77 7.83 -3.42 -23.98
C LYS A 77 7.28 -4.29 -25.13
N ASN A 78 7.82 -5.48 -25.28
CA ASN A 78 7.43 -6.41 -26.35
C ASN A 78 6.50 -7.53 -25.86
N VAL A 79 6.10 -7.52 -24.58
CA VAL A 79 5.18 -8.49 -24.01
C VAL A 79 3.73 -8.02 -24.26
N LYS A 80 2.92 -8.88 -24.88
CA LYS A 80 1.50 -8.60 -25.16
C LYS A 80 0.74 -8.30 -23.87
N LEU A 81 -0.27 -7.43 -23.97
CA LEU A 81 -1.09 -7.00 -22.83
C LEU A 81 -1.68 -8.20 -22.07
N GLU A 82 -2.18 -9.21 -22.80
CA GLU A 82 -2.76 -10.41 -22.20
C GLU A 82 -1.76 -11.13 -21.28
N LYS A 83 -0.52 -11.26 -21.73
CA LYS A 83 0.55 -11.90 -20.94
C LYS A 83 0.95 -11.07 -19.72
N ARG A 84 0.92 -9.75 -19.85
CA ARG A 84 1.17 -8.86 -18.71
C ARG A 84 0.03 -8.92 -17.70
N ILE A 85 -1.22 -9.05 -18.15
CA ILE A 85 -2.38 -9.27 -17.30
C ILE A 85 -2.28 -10.60 -16.54
N GLU A 86 -1.81 -11.67 -17.19
CA GLU A 86 -1.58 -12.97 -16.53
C GLU A 86 -0.65 -12.85 -15.31
N VAL A 87 0.36 -11.98 -15.36
CA VAL A 87 1.23 -11.72 -14.20
C VAL A 87 0.44 -11.12 -13.03
N PHE A 88 -0.48 -10.20 -13.30
CA PHE A 88 -1.38 -9.65 -12.27
C PHE A 88 -2.33 -10.71 -11.72
N ASP A 89 -2.84 -11.60 -12.57
CA ASP A 89 -3.71 -12.70 -12.15
C ASP A 89 -2.98 -13.66 -11.21
N LEU A 90 -1.77 -14.06 -11.57
CA LEU A 90 -0.94 -14.95 -10.75
C LEU A 90 -0.64 -14.33 -9.39
N MET A 91 -0.27 -13.05 -9.35
CA MET A 91 -0.07 -12.36 -8.07
C MET A 91 -1.37 -12.26 -7.26
N SER A 92 -2.50 -12.00 -7.93
CA SER A 92 -3.80 -11.97 -7.25
C SER A 92 -4.21 -13.32 -6.67
N LEU A 93 -3.77 -14.45 -7.27
CA LEU A 93 -3.98 -15.78 -6.71
C LEU A 93 -3.21 -15.99 -5.41
N VAL A 94 -1.99 -15.45 -5.28
CA VAL A 94 -1.24 -15.47 -4.01
C VAL A 94 -2.08 -14.79 -2.93
N LEU A 95 -2.55 -13.57 -3.18
CA LEU A 95 -3.36 -12.81 -2.22
C LEU A 95 -4.75 -13.40 -1.95
N LYS A 96 -5.31 -14.14 -2.90
CA LYS A 96 -6.57 -14.87 -2.71
C LYS A 96 -6.38 -16.07 -1.77
N ASN A 97 -5.26 -16.78 -1.90
CA ASN A 97 -4.94 -17.93 -1.04
C ASN A 97 -4.51 -17.50 0.37
N PHE A 98 -3.88 -16.35 0.46
CA PHE A 98 -3.45 -15.74 1.71
C PHE A 98 -4.12 -14.37 1.83
N PRO A 99 -5.28 -14.26 2.50
CA PRO A 99 -6.02 -13.00 2.62
C PRO A 99 -5.34 -12.05 3.62
N LEU A 100 -4.18 -11.51 3.22
CA LEU A 100 -3.36 -10.62 4.03
C LEU A 100 -4.11 -9.30 4.31
N PRO A 101 -4.09 -8.77 5.55
CA PRO A 101 -4.61 -7.44 5.85
C PRO A 101 -3.84 -6.36 5.09
N ILE A 102 -4.56 -5.55 4.32
CA ILE A 102 -4.00 -4.48 3.50
C ILE A 102 -4.51 -3.15 4.01
N PHE A 103 -3.58 -2.28 4.37
CA PHE A 103 -3.82 -0.91 4.81
C PHE A 103 -3.36 0.04 3.72
N TYR A 104 -4.08 1.13 3.53
CA TYR A 104 -3.63 2.15 2.58
C TYR A 104 -3.99 3.55 3.04
N GLN A 105 -3.16 4.50 2.62
CA GLN A 105 -3.34 5.92 2.81
C GLN A 105 -3.14 6.65 1.50
N THR A 106 -4.05 7.53 1.16
CA THR A 106 -3.91 8.38 -0.03
C THR A 106 -3.79 9.84 0.37
N TRP A 107 -2.76 10.50 -0.14
CA TRP A 107 -2.56 11.93 -0.03
C TRP A 107 -3.10 12.65 -1.25
N SER A 108 -3.84 13.73 -1.03
CA SER A 108 -4.24 14.67 -2.07
C SER A 108 -3.86 16.10 -1.66
N THR A 109 -3.90 17.01 -2.62
CA THR A 109 -3.70 18.43 -2.33
C THR A 109 -4.74 18.95 -1.34
N GLU A 110 -5.98 18.45 -1.42
CA GLU A 110 -7.05 18.80 -0.49
C GLU A 110 -6.71 18.34 0.93
N PHE A 111 -6.23 17.11 1.09
CA PHE A 111 -5.80 16.62 2.40
C PHE A 111 -4.67 17.48 2.98
N GLN A 112 -3.70 17.85 2.16
CA GLN A 112 -2.61 18.72 2.59
C GLN A 112 -3.12 20.08 3.05
N ASN A 113 -4.11 20.66 2.35
CA ASN A 113 -4.74 21.92 2.73
C ASN A 113 -5.51 21.82 4.03
N ASP A 114 -6.28 20.74 4.22
CA ASP A 114 -7.06 20.49 5.44
C ASP A 114 -6.16 20.41 6.70
N HIS A 115 -4.92 19.94 6.54
CA HIS A 115 -3.95 19.79 7.63
C HIS A 115 -2.86 20.87 7.68
N GLU A 116 -2.83 21.81 6.75
CA GLU A 116 -1.79 22.84 6.69
C GLU A 116 -1.71 23.67 7.99
N ILE A 117 -2.85 23.93 8.62
CA ILE A 117 -2.93 24.64 9.91
C ILE A 117 -2.19 23.88 11.00
N SER A 118 -2.34 22.58 11.07
CA SER A 118 -1.67 21.71 12.05
C SER A 118 -0.16 21.67 11.85
N PHE A 119 0.30 21.69 10.59
CA PHE A 119 1.73 21.69 10.27
C PHE A 119 2.41 23.04 10.52
N LYS A 120 1.79 24.15 10.13
CA LYS A 120 2.35 25.49 10.29
C LYS A 120 2.56 25.88 11.74
N ASN A 121 1.69 25.39 12.62
CA ASN A 121 1.72 25.72 14.06
C ASN A 121 2.55 24.74 14.89
N SER A 122 2.97 23.60 14.35
CA SER A 122 3.75 22.62 15.08
C SER A 122 5.23 23.00 15.11
N LYS A 123 5.68 23.55 16.25
CA LYS A 123 7.11 23.80 16.52
C LYS A 123 7.95 22.52 16.52
N ASN A 124 7.31 21.36 16.66
CA ASN A 124 7.91 20.04 16.76
C ASN A 124 7.77 19.21 15.47
N ALA A 125 7.49 19.83 14.32
CA ALA A 125 7.33 19.11 13.04
C ALA A 125 8.63 18.47 12.55
N LYS A 126 9.78 18.85 13.08
CA LYS A 126 11.08 18.24 12.79
C LYS A 126 11.54 17.43 13.99
N MET A 127 11.68 16.13 13.81
CA MET A 127 12.25 15.20 14.76
C MET A 127 13.43 14.53 14.08
N GLU A 128 14.49 14.29 14.76
CA GLU A 128 15.74 13.66 14.29
C GLU A 128 15.79 13.30 12.78
N PHE A 129 15.21 12.16 12.40
CA PHE A 129 15.09 11.71 11.00
C PHE A 129 13.83 12.27 10.30
N TRP A 130 12.71 12.42 11.06
CA TRP A 130 11.40 12.69 10.49
C TRP A 130 11.14 14.19 10.33
N ASN A 131 10.59 14.55 9.16
CA ASN A 131 10.13 15.90 8.88
C ASN A 131 8.66 15.86 8.46
N LEU A 132 7.75 16.23 9.36
CA LEU A 132 6.31 16.19 9.13
C LEU A 132 5.81 17.20 8.07
N HIS A 133 6.64 18.16 7.67
CA HIS A 133 6.33 19.03 6.53
C HIS A 133 6.53 18.30 5.19
N ARG A 134 7.24 17.19 5.19
CA ARG A 134 7.39 16.35 4.01
C ARG A 134 6.22 15.37 3.94
N VAL A 135 5.51 15.40 2.82
CA VAL A 135 4.33 14.59 2.55
C VAL A 135 4.63 13.09 2.64
N ASP A 136 5.79 12.67 2.12
CA ASP A 136 6.24 11.29 2.15
C ASP A 136 6.48 10.79 3.58
N HIS A 137 7.19 11.56 4.42
CA HIS A 137 7.41 11.21 5.82
C HIS A 137 6.11 11.13 6.62
N PHE A 138 5.26 12.15 6.45
CA PHE A 138 4.00 12.20 7.20
C PHE A 138 3.02 11.10 6.78
N GLY A 139 2.90 10.85 5.48
CA GLY A 139 2.04 9.78 4.96
C GLY A 139 2.44 8.40 5.48
N LEU A 140 3.76 8.12 5.55
CA LEU A 140 4.26 6.88 6.11
C LEU A 140 3.94 6.75 7.60
N ILE A 141 4.18 7.80 8.40
CA ILE A 141 3.87 7.79 9.83
C ILE A 141 2.37 7.53 10.06
N LEU A 142 1.50 8.21 9.30
CA LEU A 142 0.06 8.01 9.41
C LEU A 142 -0.36 6.58 9.02
N LEU A 143 0.24 6.01 7.97
CA LEU A 143 -0.04 4.61 7.60
C LEU A 143 0.36 3.67 8.72
N VAL A 144 1.57 3.82 9.29
CA VAL A 144 2.02 2.96 10.41
C VAL A 144 1.10 3.11 11.62
N TYR A 145 0.65 4.34 11.91
CA TYR A 145 -0.33 4.56 12.97
C TYR A 145 -1.67 3.85 12.68
N GLN A 146 -2.16 3.93 11.45
CA GLN A 146 -3.37 3.23 11.01
C GLN A 146 -3.22 1.70 11.14
N ILE A 147 -2.09 1.15 10.75
CA ILE A 147 -1.78 -0.28 10.90
C ILE A 147 -1.81 -0.66 12.38
N ARG A 148 -1.20 0.14 13.24
CA ARG A 148 -1.21 -0.09 14.69
C ARG A 148 -2.63 -0.16 15.24
N GLN A 149 -3.50 0.75 14.86
CA GLN A 149 -4.91 0.73 15.28
C GLN A 149 -5.62 -0.54 14.76
N GLY A 150 -5.41 -0.90 13.50
CA GLY A 150 -5.98 -2.12 12.93
C GLY A 150 -5.53 -3.38 13.64
N ILE A 151 -4.25 -3.50 13.98
CA ILE A 151 -3.72 -4.64 14.75
C ILE A 151 -4.32 -4.67 16.17
N LYS A 152 -4.51 -3.52 16.81
CA LYS A 152 -5.20 -3.47 18.10
C LYS A 152 -6.63 -3.98 18.02
N GLU A 153 -7.36 -3.63 16.97
CA GLU A 153 -8.71 -4.15 16.76
C GLU A 153 -8.69 -5.67 16.48
N LEU A 154 -7.73 -6.13 15.67
CA LEU A 154 -7.53 -7.56 15.45
C LEU A 154 -7.28 -8.34 16.75
N ARG A 155 -6.47 -7.80 17.65
CA ARG A 155 -6.20 -8.42 18.97
C ARG A 155 -7.45 -8.51 19.85
N LYS A 156 -8.37 -7.56 19.75
CA LYS A 156 -9.66 -7.63 20.46
C LYS A 156 -10.53 -8.78 19.94
N LEU A 157 -10.51 -9.00 18.61
CA LEU A 157 -11.29 -10.07 17.96
C LEU A 157 -10.62 -11.44 18.08
N THR A 158 -9.30 -11.46 18.17
CA THR A 158 -8.47 -12.66 18.24
C THR A 158 -7.43 -12.48 19.36
N PRO A 159 -7.80 -12.73 20.64
CA PRO A 159 -6.92 -12.47 21.79
C PRO A 159 -5.57 -13.18 21.75
N ASP A 160 -5.50 -14.32 21.09
CA ASP A 160 -4.25 -15.08 20.92
C ASP A 160 -3.28 -14.45 19.89
N PHE A 161 -3.74 -13.46 19.14
CA PHE A 161 -2.92 -12.75 18.16
C PHE A 161 -2.09 -11.65 18.86
N GLN A 162 -0.93 -12.01 19.41
CA GLN A 162 -0.06 -11.13 20.17
C GLN A 162 1.29 -10.86 19.49
N GLU A 163 1.38 -11.10 18.19
CA GLU A 163 2.62 -10.91 17.43
C GLU A 163 3.12 -9.46 17.47
N VAL A 164 4.43 -9.29 17.57
CA VAL A 164 5.13 -8.03 17.39
C VAL A 164 5.80 -8.08 16.02
N PHE A 165 5.70 -7.00 15.25
CA PHE A 165 6.08 -6.98 13.86
C PHE A 165 7.26 -6.05 13.59
N GLN A 166 8.21 -6.51 12.79
CA GLN A 166 9.16 -5.65 12.11
C GLN A 166 8.44 -4.85 11.01
N VAL A 167 8.70 -3.55 10.93
CA VAL A 167 8.21 -2.70 9.84
C VAL A 167 9.29 -2.52 8.80
N ASN A 168 9.02 -3.00 7.59
CA ASN A 168 9.90 -2.93 6.42
C ASN A 168 9.28 -2.00 5.38
N VAL A 169 10.01 -1.02 4.91
CA VAL A 169 9.55 0.01 3.97
C VAL A 169 10.47 0.00 2.77
N ASP A 170 9.91 0.16 1.58
CA ASP A 170 10.74 0.30 0.38
C ASP A 170 11.67 1.52 0.46
N GLU A 171 12.84 1.40 -0.16
CA GLU A 171 13.78 2.51 -0.26
C GLU A 171 13.15 3.68 -1.03
N GLY A 172 13.54 4.91 -0.70
CA GLY A 172 12.98 6.12 -1.32
C GLY A 172 12.93 7.28 -0.35
N ILE A 173 12.39 7.08 0.86
CA ILE A 173 12.56 8.05 1.97
C ILE A 173 13.98 7.97 2.51
N SER A 174 14.53 6.76 2.62
CA SER A 174 15.90 6.49 3.04
C SER A 174 16.49 5.36 2.22
N SER A 175 17.80 5.22 2.24
CA SER A 175 18.50 4.16 1.51
C SER A 175 18.26 2.80 2.16
N ALA A 176 18.23 1.74 1.33
CA ALA A 176 18.18 0.37 1.81
C ALA A 176 19.29 0.08 2.83
N GLY A 177 18.99 -0.71 3.86
CA GLY A 177 19.86 -1.03 4.97
C GLY A 177 19.89 -0.01 6.11
N THR A 178 19.12 1.08 6.01
CA THR A 178 18.98 2.04 7.11
C THR A 178 17.79 1.71 8.01
N ALA A 179 17.86 2.13 9.27
CA ALA A 179 16.80 1.94 10.24
C ALA A 179 16.58 3.20 11.09
N THR A 180 15.33 3.51 11.41
CA THR A 180 14.98 4.66 12.24
C THR A 180 13.79 4.38 13.15
N ASN A 181 13.73 5.06 14.28
CA ASN A 181 12.57 4.98 15.18
C ASN A 181 11.36 5.68 14.57
N ILE A 182 10.17 5.13 14.82
CA ILE A 182 8.91 5.78 14.44
C ILE A 182 8.50 6.72 15.58
N PRO A 183 8.24 8.00 15.31
CA PRO A 183 7.79 8.94 16.33
C PRO A 183 6.47 8.52 16.96
N CYS A 184 6.35 8.73 18.28
CA CYS A 184 5.11 8.55 19.03
C CYS A 184 4.51 7.13 19.03
N ILE A 185 5.26 6.12 18.60
CA ILE A 185 4.82 4.73 18.64
C ILE A 185 5.53 3.99 19.77
N LYS A 186 4.72 3.42 20.67
CA LYS A 186 5.22 2.54 21.74
C LYS A 186 5.42 1.13 21.18
N GLU A 187 6.39 0.41 21.73
CA GLU A 187 6.80 -0.93 21.33
C GLU A 187 5.82 -2.03 21.77
N ASP A 188 4.53 -1.84 21.55
CA ASP A 188 3.49 -2.82 21.87
C ASP A 188 3.11 -3.71 20.68
N ILE A 189 3.39 -3.27 19.46
CA ILE A 189 3.03 -3.95 18.20
C ILE A 189 4.22 -4.04 17.25
N PHE A 190 5.16 -3.10 17.33
CA PHE A 190 6.30 -3.00 16.43
C PHE A 190 7.62 -3.23 17.15
N GLU A 191 8.61 -3.79 16.47
CA GLU A 191 9.97 -4.02 16.97
C GLU A 191 10.82 -2.73 17.10
N GLY A 192 10.19 -1.59 17.27
CA GLY A 192 10.83 -0.32 17.61
C GLY A 192 11.37 0.48 16.42
N LYS A 193 11.91 -0.14 15.38
CA LYS A 193 12.50 0.56 14.24
C LYS A 193 11.86 0.18 12.92
N VAL A 194 11.67 1.19 12.05
CA VAL A 194 11.42 0.97 10.63
C VAL A 194 12.72 0.61 9.95
N GLN A 195 12.73 -0.46 9.17
CA GLN A 195 13.82 -0.83 8.28
C GLN A 195 13.50 -0.35 6.87
N PHE A 196 14.46 0.27 6.18
CA PHE A 196 14.34 0.59 4.76
C PHE A 196 15.10 -0.46 3.96
N GLU A 197 14.42 -1.07 3.01
CA GLU A 197 14.96 -2.19 2.25
C GLU A 197 14.69 -2.00 0.75
N SER A 198 15.45 -2.71 -0.08
CA SER A 198 15.19 -2.74 -1.52
C SER A 198 14.17 -3.82 -1.86
N SER A 199 13.16 -3.46 -2.63
CA SER A 199 12.13 -4.38 -3.16
C SER A 199 12.75 -5.56 -3.92
N LYS A 200 13.91 -5.37 -4.55
CA LYS A 200 14.65 -6.45 -5.24
C LYS A 200 14.98 -7.63 -4.31
N ASN A 201 15.25 -7.35 -3.03
CA ASN A 201 15.70 -8.33 -2.06
C ASN A 201 14.60 -8.74 -1.06
N ASN A 202 13.44 -8.10 -1.11
CA ASN A 202 12.37 -8.32 -0.14
C ASN A 202 11.03 -8.62 -0.83
N LEU A 203 10.63 -9.89 -0.76
CA LEU A 203 9.38 -10.37 -1.37
C LEU A 203 8.13 -9.72 -0.78
N GLY A 204 8.16 -9.36 0.51
CA GLY A 204 7.05 -8.67 1.18
C GLY A 204 6.85 -7.26 0.64
N ILE A 205 7.93 -6.54 0.32
CA ILE A 205 7.85 -5.23 -0.33
C ILE A 205 7.29 -5.35 -1.75
N GLN A 206 7.64 -6.40 -2.51
CA GLN A 206 7.03 -6.64 -3.83
C GLN A 206 5.53 -6.93 -3.75
N ILE A 207 5.05 -7.56 -2.65
CA ILE A 207 3.62 -7.69 -2.37
C ILE A 207 3.01 -6.31 -2.09
N ALA A 208 3.68 -5.48 -1.32
CA ALA A 208 3.21 -4.12 -1.01
C ALA A 208 3.17 -3.22 -2.26
N ASP A 209 4.17 -3.28 -3.16
CA ASP A 209 4.17 -2.59 -4.48
C ASP A 209 2.95 -3.01 -5.32
N PHE A 210 2.68 -4.32 -5.40
CA PHE A 210 1.48 -4.78 -6.09
C PHE A 210 0.21 -4.14 -5.51
N CYS A 211 0.04 -4.19 -4.20
CA CYS A 211 -1.14 -3.65 -3.53
C CYS A 211 -1.23 -2.12 -3.70
N ALA A 212 -0.11 -1.41 -3.56
CA ALA A 212 -0.03 0.03 -3.76
C ALA A 212 -0.41 0.41 -5.20
N PHE A 213 0.10 -0.32 -6.19
CA PHE A 213 -0.25 -0.13 -7.59
C PHE A 213 -1.74 -0.37 -7.84
N ILE A 214 -2.30 -1.50 -7.38
CA ILE A 214 -3.71 -1.86 -7.59
C ILE A 214 -4.65 -0.81 -7.00
N VAL A 215 -4.44 -0.41 -5.73
CA VAL A 215 -5.25 0.61 -5.05
C VAL A 215 -5.16 1.95 -5.78
N SER A 216 -3.95 2.41 -6.03
CA SER A 216 -3.67 3.69 -6.68
C SER A 216 -4.25 3.78 -8.11
N ARG A 217 -4.05 2.70 -8.89
CA ARG A 217 -4.57 2.62 -10.26
C ARG A 217 -6.10 2.55 -10.27
N SER A 218 -6.70 1.82 -9.36
CA SER A 218 -8.16 1.75 -9.23
C SER A 218 -8.76 3.11 -8.92
N GLN A 219 -8.18 3.85 -7.98
CA GLN A 219 -8.60 5.24 -7.69
C GLN A 219 -8.52 6.12 -8.94
N TRP A 220 -7.39 6.04 -9.68
CA TRP A 220 -7.22 6.81 -10.91
C TRP A 220 -8.28 6.46 -11.97
N ILE A 221 -8.54 5.16 -12.20
CA ILE A 221 -9.54 4.70 -13.17
C ILE A 221 -10.92 5.26 -12.80
N MET A 222 -11.30 5.15 -11.54
CA MET A 222 -12.63 5.59 -11.08
C MET A 222 -12.81 7.10 -11.13
N MET A 223 -11.78 7.86 -10.75
CA MET A 223 -11.83 9.33 -10.77
C MET A 223 -11.87 9.92 -12.19
N ASN A 224 -11.21 9.28 -13.15
CA ASN A 224 -11.15 9.75 -14.53
C ASN A 224 -12.32 9.28 -15.41
N LYS A 225 -13.17 8.40 -14.92
CA LYS A 225 -14.38 8.00 -15.66
C LYS A 225 -15.50 9.01 -15.48
N LYS A 226 -15.82 9.69 -16.56
CA LYS A 226 -17.07 10.43 -16.69
C LYS A 226 -18.11 9.43 -17.19
N GLY A 227 -19.15 9.22 -16.40
CA GLY A 227 -20.30 8.34 -16.61
C GLY A 227 -20.41 7.56 -17.92
N GLY A 228 -20.54 6.24 -17.84
CA GLY A 228 -20.96 5.41 -18.95
C GLY A 228 -19.91 5.01 -19.99
N VAL A 229 -18.64 5.40 -19.85
CA VAL A 229 -17.58 4.98 -20.79
C VAL A 229 -17.13 3.57 -20.45
N ASP A 230 -17.08 2.68 -21.45
CA ASP A 230 -16.58 1.32 -21.30
C ASP A 230 -15.15 1.30 -20.77
N PHE A 231 -14.92 0.44 -19.77
CA PHE A 231 -13.58 0.20 -19.22
C PHE A 231 -12.72 -0.51 -20.26
N LYS A 232 -11.50 -0.05 -20.47
CA LYS A 232 -10.53 -0.84 -21.21
C LYS A 232 -10.33 -2.17 -20.47
N ARG A 233 -10.09 -3.25 -21.24
CA ARG A 233 -9.93 -4.60 -20.65
C ARG A 233 -9.00 -4.64 -19.46
N GLY A 234 -7.83 -3.97 -19.55
CA GLY A 234 -6.86 -3.91 -18.45
C GLY A 234 -7.39 -3.13 -17.22
N ASP A 235 -8.14 -2.03 -17.45
CA ASP A 235 -8.71 -1.23 -16.34
C ASP A 235 -9.78 -2.03 -15.58
N LYS A 236 -10.68 -2.71 -16.30
CA LYS A 236 -11.68 -3.58 -15.67
C LYS A 236 -11.02 -4.64 -14.80
N HIS A 237 -9.98 -5.26 -15.32
CA HIS A 237 -9.23 -6.29 -14.62
C HIS A 237 -8.58 -5.78 -13.32
N ILE A 238 -7.96 -4.61 -13.35
CA ILE A 238 -7.40 -3.96 -12.14
C ILE A 238 -8.50 -3.72 -11.09
N LEU A 239 -9.68 -3.25 -11.49
CA LEU A 239 -10.79 -3.04 -10.57
C LEU A 239 -11.31 -4.36 -9.97
N GLU A 240 -11.38 -5.43 -10.77
CA GLU A 240 -11.76 -6.77 -10.30
C GLU A 240 -10.75 -7.35 -9.29
N ILE A 241 -9.45 -7.12 -9.51
CA ILE A 241 -8.42 -7.49 -8.54
C ILE A 241 -8.59 -6.68 -7.26
N ASN A 242 -8.72 -5.35 -7.37
CA ASN A 242 -8.89 -4.48 -6.20
C ASN A 242 -10.08 -4.88 -5.33
N ALA A 243 -11.19 -5.29 -5.93
CA ALA A 243 -12.37 -5.76 -5.21
C ALA A 243 -12.15 -7.08 -4.43
N LYS A 244 -11.11 -7.84 -4.77
CA LYS A 244 -10.76 -9.11 -4.12
C LYS A 244 -9.69 -8.95 -3.03
N LEU A 245 -9.03 -7.80 -2.95
CA LEU A 245 -8.04 -7.51 -1.93
C LEU A 245 -8.69 -7.40 -0.55
N ASN A 246 -8.01 -7.88 0.46
CA ASN A 246 -8.48 -7.82 1.85
C ASN A 246 -8.14 -6.47 2.49
N HIS A 247 -8.85 -5.43 2.06
CA HIS A 247 -8.67 -4.08 2.56
C HIS A 247 -9.10 -3.97 4.03
N TRP A 248 -8.20 -3.45 4.86
CA TRP A 248 -8.55 -3.07 6.22
C TRP A 248 -9.28 -1.72 6.22
N CYS A 249 -10.52 -1.74 6.69
CA CYS A 249 -11.30 -0.53 6.94
C CYS A 249 -11.71 -0.52 8.42
N PRO A 250 -11.21 0.44 9.24
CA PRO A 250 -11.38 0.43 10.69
C PRO A 250 -12.81 0.30 11.20
N ASP A 251 -13.77 0.81 10.46
CA ASP A 251 -15.18 0.73 10.84
C ASP A 251 -16.00 -0.33 10.10
N MET A 252 -15.36 -1.10 9.25
CA MET A 252 -15.98 -2.14 8.46
C MET A 252 -15.10 -3.37 8.57
N HIS A 253 -15.35 -4.17 9.59
CA HIS A 253 -14.63 -5.42 9.81
C HIS A 253 -14.44 -6.15 8.48
N PHE A 254 -13.21 -6.21 7.97
CA PHE A 254 -12.83 -6.88 6.74
C PHE A 254 -13.89 -6.87 5.63
N VAL A 255 -13.97 -5.79 4.89
CA VAL A 255 -14.78 -5.76 3.67
C VAL A 255 -14.06 -6.56 2.60
N LYS A 256 -14.35 -7.84 2.55
CA LYS A 256 -14.10 -8.61 1.32
C LYS A 256 -14.87 -7.91 0.21
N GLY A 257 -14.12 -7.39 -0.77
CA GLY A 257 -14.57 -6.65 -1.93
C GLY A 257 -16.06 -6.67 -2.23
N ASP A 258 -16.80 -5.81 -1.58
CA ASP A 258 -18.19 -5.55 -1.98
C ASP A 258 -18.10 -4.73 -3.27
N GLU A 259 -18.79 -5.17 -4.33
CA GLU A 259 -18.87 -4.47 -5.62
C GLU A 259 -19.26 -2.99 -5.46
N LYS A 260 -19.93 -2.61 -4.37
CA LYS A 260 -20.26 -1.23 -4.01
C LYS A 260 -19.03 -0.30 -3.97
N PHE A 261 -17.85 -0.81 -3.65
CA PHE A 261 -16.62 -0.01 -3.60
C PHE A 261 -15.94 0.16 -4.96
N ILE A 262 -16.42 -0.52 -6.00
CA ILE A 262 -15.91 -0.36 -7.37
C ILE A 262 -16.49 0.89 -8.04
N SER A 263 -17.52 1.50 -7.47
CA SER A 263 -18.13 2.74 -7.99
C SER A 263 -17.28 3.98 -7.62
N ARG A 264 -17.46 5.06 -8.40
CA ARG A 264 -16.84 6.35 -8.08
C ARG A 264 -17.24 6.84 -6.70
N GLU A 265 -18.54 6.75 -6.40
CA GLU A 265 -19.11 7.15 -5.12
C GLU A 265 -18.54 6.32 -3.96
N GLY A 266 -18.31 5.02 -4.15
CA GLY A 266 -17.67 4.14 -3.18
C GLY A 266 -16.24 4.55 -2.89
N ILE A 267 -15.44 4.87 -3.91
CA ILE A 267 -14.07 5.35 -3.74
C ILE A 267 -14.03 6.74 -3.09
N GLU A 268 -14.88 7.66 -3.51
CA GLU A 268 -14.99 8.98 -2.88
C GLU A 268 -15.41 8.87 -1.40
N PHE A 269 -16.32 7.94 -1.08
CA PHE A 269 -16.70 7.64 0.30
C PHE A 269 -15.52 7.13 1.13
N LEU A 270 -14.76 6.14 0.62
CA LEU A 270 -13.57 5.62 1.29
C LEU A 270 -12.52 6.71 1.51
N MET A 271 -12.29 7.56 0.52
CA MET A 271 -11.34 8.66 0.62
C MET A 271 -11.78 9.72 1.63
N LYS A 272 -13.09 10.07 1.65
CA LYS A 272 -13.65 11.00 2.63
C LYS A 272 -13.53 10.45 4.04
N ARG A 273 -13.79 9.16 4.22
CA ARG A 273 -13.69 8.48 5.50
C ARG A 273 -12.26 8.39 5.99
N ASP A 274 -11.32 8.03 5.13
CA ASP A 274 -9.88 8.03 5.42
C ASP A 274 -9.43 9.43 5.90
N ARG A 275 -9.91 10.50 5.24
CA ARG A 275 -9.67 11.88 5.64
C ARG A 275 -10.21 12.18 7.04
N GLN A 276 -11.45 11.80 7.33
CA GLN A 276 -12.08 12.02 8.63
C GLN A 276 -11.33 11.29 9.76
N GLN A 277 -10.91 10.06 9.54
CA GLN A 277 -10.15 9.30 10.54
C GLN A 277 -8.79 9.91 10.82
N LYS A 278 -8.10 10.43 9.80
CA LYS A 278 -6.82 11.13 9.97
C LYS A 278 -6.96 12.38 10.83
N VAL A 279 -8.05 13.13 10.66
CA VAL A 279 -8.35 14.30 11.52
C VAL A 279 -8.56 13.88 12.97
N LEU A 280 -9.32 12.80 13.21
CA LEU A 280 -9.57 12.29 14.55
C LEU A 280 -8.31 11.72 15.23
N SER A 281 -7.41 11.11 14.47
CA SER A 281 -6.16 10.54 14.99
C SER A 281 -5.10 11.61 15.37
N LEU A 282 -5.28 12.84 14.94
CA LEU A 282 -4.38 13.96 15.26
C LEU A 282 -4.85 14.76 16.49
N THR A 283 -6.06 14.51 17.01
CA THR A 283 -6.49 15.04 18.29
C THR A 283 -5.83 14.25 19.41
N PRO A 284 -5.04 14.88 20.32
CA PRO A 284 -4.52 14.18 21.49
C PRO A 284 -5.69 13.67 22.35
N GLU A 285 -5.60 12.42 22.80
CA GLU A 285 -6.43 11.89 23.88
C GLU A 285 -6.12 12.60 25.18
#